data_8f43908d13075e31eb44c377d0b66ed2
#
_entry.id   8f43908d13075e31eb44c377d0b66ed2
#
_cell.length_a   1.000
_cell.length_b   1.000
_cell.length_c   1.000
_cell.angle_alpha   90.00
_cell.angle_beta   90.00
_cell.angle_gamma   90.00
#
_symmetry.space_group_name_H-M   'P 1'
#
loop_
_entity.id
_entity.type
_entity.pdbx_description
1 polymer ?
#
loop_
_entity_poly.entity_id
_entity_poly.type
_entity_poly.pdbx_seq_one_letter_code
_entity_poly.pdbx_strand_id
1 'polypeptide(L)'
;IEFLGRADQQIKVRGYRVELGEVEAALEKAPGVDKAVAFAADDDKTDKHLLAAVIAEKVNPDKSESLFKRSTVAMKECMRDRFSKMAVNEVGEYCRKVDEVCLSAMMNLIADAVSKDGFSMDDMMHGLNAKERNRRLLERWAKSLVDMKALNAKGDLFCFSDDYKRGDIEALWQQLESLELKVEYSKGLLSFLHTCIDSLSGLVSGKVDHLSILFPEGGFDVAASTYRDNLASKTLNSALVSMVSEFARIKGGLRVLEVGAGTGGSSDSLIDALEGTGSTYLFTDISEFFLSEARNRYEGKNWIGYAIYDVNKDARAQGLADNSFDLIVGANVLHNCIDVLAGLGQIKSLLSPGGILAFIEATRESFPLMVSMDFQDALGMEYSDLRAGTSKVFLNLDEWSGILAKAGFGLTDCSPTNEEPDLFGQHLIVAQAKADIAALSVDDVVSAAQETLPSYMIPEAIGIIDTLPLSRNG
;
A
#
# COMPACT_ATOMS: atom_id res chain seq x y z
N ILE A 1 49.24 -28.88 -40.79
CA ILE A 1 48.76 -27.57 -40.19
C ILE A 1 47.41 -27.93 -39.58
N GLU A 2 47.38 -28.04 -38.27
CA GLU A 2 46.15 -28.22 -37.51
C GLU A 2 45.55 -26.83 -37.26
N PHE A 3 44.27 -26.64 -37.62
CA PHE A 3 43.57 -25.36 -37.38
C PHE A 3 43.13 -25.36 -35.91
N LEU A 4 43.86 -24.63 -35.05
CA LEU A 4 43.61 -24.55 -33.62
C LEU A 4 42.51 -23.52 -33.20
N GLY A 5 41.70 -23.13 -34.14
CA GLY A 5 40.70 -22.06 -33.91
C GLY A 5 41.25 -20.66 -34.17
N ARG A 6 40.39 -19.65 -34.10
CA ARG A 6 40.76 -18.22 -34.27
C ARG A 6 41.12 -17.63 -32.89
N ALA A 7 42.13 -16.82 -32.88
CA ALA A 7 42.56 -16.06 -31.73
C ALA A 7 41.67 -14.78 -31.44
N ASP A 8 40.78 -14.46 -32.42
CA ASP A 8 39.86 -13.33 -32.34
C ASP A 8 38.49 -13.79 -31.74
N GLN A 9 37.89 -13.02 -30.86
CA GLN A 9 36.58 -13.30 -30.24
C GLN A 9 35.40 -13.11 -31.22
N GLN A 10 35.66 -13.22 -32.54
CA GLN A 10 34.67 -13.04 -33.58
C GLN A 10 33.86 -14.30 -33.79
N ILE A 11 32.57 -14.16 -33.82
CA ILE A 11 31.62 -15.26 -34.08
C ILE A 11 30.76 -14.96 -35.30
N LYS A 12 30.21 -15.99 -35.91
CA LYS A 12 29.22 -15.84 -36.98
C LYS A 12 27.84 -16.16 -36.41
N VAL A 13 26.97 -15.15 -36.39
CA VAL A 13 25.57 -15.25 -35.91
C VAL A 13 24.66 -14.97 -37.10
N ARG A 14 23.80 -15.87 -37.47
CA ARG A 14 22.86 -15.72 -38.61
C ARG A 14 23.49 -15.20 -39.89
N GLY A 15 24.75 -15.62 -40.17
CA GLY A 15 25.47 -15.19 -41.36
C GLY A 15 26.28 -13.88 -41.22
N TYR A 16 26.07 -13.12 -40.21
CA TYR A 16 26.78 -11.88 -39.92
C TYR A 16 27.99 -12.12 -39.01
N ARG A 17 29.05 -11.38 -39.22
CA ARG A 17 30.25 -11.37 -38.38
C ARG A 17 30.03 -10.41 -37.20
N VAL A 18 30.05 -10.93 -35.99
CA VAL A 18 29.83 -10.20 -34.74
C VAL A 18 31.08 -10.24 -33.88
N GLU A 19 31.51 -9.10 -33.39
CA GLU A 19 32.56 -8.95 -32.40
C GLU A 19 31.94 -8.87 -31.02
N LEU A 20 32.10 -9.91 -30.19
CA LEU A 20 31.48 -9.97 -28.85
C LEU A 20 31.90 -8.79 -27.97
N GLY A 21 33.20 -8.37 -28.01
CA GLY A 21 33.68 -7.24 -27.28
C GLY A 21 33.03 -5.88 -27.66
N GLU A 22 32.55 -5.75 -28.91
CA GLU A 22 31.83 -4.53 -29.34
C GLU A 22 30.40 -4.55 -28.74
N VAL A 23 29.78 -5.72 -28.68
CA VAL A 23 28.49 -5.90 -28.02
C VAL A 23 28.60 -5.64 -26.51
N GLU A 24 29.60 -6.23 -25.84
CA GLU A 24 29.87 -6.02 -24.44
C GLU A 24 30.09 -4.54 -24.11
N ALA A 25 30.95 -3.85 -24.87
CA ALA A 25 31.23 -2.41 -24.67
C ALA A 25 30.01 -1.53 -24.92
N ALA A 26 29.07 -1.94 -25.76
CA ALA A 26 27.82 -1.20 -25.96
C ALA A 26 26.85 -1.41 -24.80
N LEU A 27 26.72 -2.64 -24.30
CA LEU A 27 25.90 -2.98 -23.14
C LEU A 27 26.43 -2.28 -21.85
N GLU A 28 27.75 -2.21 -21.67
CA GLU A 28 28.39 -1.53 -20.54
C GLU A 28 28.18 -0.01 -20.52
N LYS A 29 27.77 0.59 -21.63
CA LYS A 29 27.38 2.02 -21.66
C LYS A 29 25.99 2.28 -21.07
N ALA A 30 25.17 1.23 -20.94
CA ALA A 30 23.87 1.39 -20.34
C ALA A 30 23.99 1.83 -18.87
N PRO A 31 23.25 2.86 -18.43
CA PRO A 31 23.31 3.32 -17.04
C PRO A 31 23.00 2.18 -16.08
N GLY A 32 23.87 1.99 -15.07
CA GLY A 32 23.71 0.95 -14.04
C GLY A 32 24.32 -0.41 -14.40
N VAL A 33 24.98 -0.57 -15.54
CA VAL A 33 25.73 -1.77 -15.90
C VAL A 33 27.20 -1.63 -15.44
N ASP A 34 27.66 -2.55 -14.58
CA ASP A 34 29.08 -2.66 -14.16
C ASP A 34 29.88 -3.45 -15.19
N LYS A 35 29.33 -4.59 -15.63
CA LYS A 35 29.96 -5.47 -16.60
C LYS A 35 28.93 -6.13 -17.50
N ALA A 36 29.35 -6.42 -18.74
CA ALA A 36 28.59 -7.22 -19.67
C ALA A 36 29.46 -8.37 -20.23
N VAL A 37 28.85 -9.49 -20.51
CA VAL A 37 29.45 -10.61 -21.25
C VAL A 37 28.48 -11.05 -22.33
N ALA A 38 28.95 -11.03 -23.56
CA ALA A 38 28.21 -11.54 -24.71
C ALA A 38 28.74 -12.93 -25.11
N PHE A 39 27.87 -13.83 -25.49
CA PHE A 39 28.25 -15.17 -25.90
C PHE A 39 27.27 -15.72 -26.94
N ALA A 40 27.74 -16.72 -27.70
CA ALA A 40 26.89 -17.45 -28.64
C ALA A 40 26.45 -18.75 -28.01
N ALA A 41 25.17 -19.04 -28.09
CA ALA A 41 24.61 -20.36 -27.81
C ALA A 41 24.26 -21.06 -29.14
N ASP A 42 24.64 -22.34 -29.24
CA ASP A 42 24.26 -23.19 -30.38
C ASP A 42 22.86 -23.76 -30.11
N ASP A 43 21.95 -23.64 -31.10
CA ASP A 43 20.71 -24.40 -31.08
C ASP A 43 20.96 -25.73 -31.81
N ASP A 44 20.20 -26.79 -31.42
CA ASP A 44 20.28 -28.16 -32.01
C ASP A 44 20.08 -28.18 -33.56
N LYS A 45 19.83 -27.03 -34.19
CA LYS A 45 19.48 -26.84 -35.58
C LYS A 45 20.45 -25.97 -36.42
N THR A 46 21.72 -25.81 -36.02
CA THR A 46 22.76 -25.14 -36.83
C THR A 46 22.84 -23.60 -36.82
N ASP A 47 21.97 -22.88 -36.14
CA ASP A 47 22.10 -21.41 -36.00
C ASP A 47 22.63 -21.02 -34.62
N LYS A 48 23.54 -20.03 -34.61
CA LYS A 48 24.05 -19.45 -33.36
C LYS A 48 23.21 -18.25 -32.96
N HIS A 49 22.78 -18.25 -31.70
CA HIS A 49 22.04 -17.17 -31.09
C HIS A 49 22.98 -16.30 -30.25
N LEU A 50 22.90 -14.98 -30.41
CA LEU A 50 23.63 -14.00 -29.59
C LEU A 50 22.89 -13.75 -28.28
N LEU A 51 23.50 -14.08 -27.15
CA LEU A 51 23.00 -13.89 -25.84
C LEU A 51 23.96 -12.98 -25.04
N ALA A 52 23.47 -12.34 -24.00
CA ALA A 52 24.31 -11.58 -23.09
C ALA A 52 23.90 -11.76 -21.63
N ALA A 53 24.85 -11.59 -20.75
CA ALA A 53 24.64 -11.44 -19.32
C ALA A 53 25.25 -10.11 -18.87
N VAL A 54 24.53 -9.38 -18.04
CA VAL A 54 24.99 -8.10 -17.47
C VAL A 54 24.99 -8.16 -15.95
N ILE A 55 25.98 -7.53 -15.34
CA ILE A 55 26.08 -7.32 -13.90
C ILE A 55 25.72 -5.87 -13.62
N ALA A 56 24.78 -5.66 -12.68
CA ALA A 56 24.43 -4.32 -12.25
C ALA A 56 25.54 -3.69 -11.40
N GLU A 57 25.73 -2.39 -11.54
CA GLU A 57 26.63 -1.60 -10.66
C GLU A 57 26.19 -1.75 -9.20
N LYS A 58 27.14 -1.82 -8.29
CA LYS A 58 26.86 -1.73 -6.86
C LYS A 58 26.40 -0.32 -6.54
N VAL A 59 25.19 -0.21 -5.99
CA VAL A 59 24.68 1.08 -5.52
C VAL A 59 25.51 1.52 -4.32
N ASN A 60 25.84 2.81 -4.29
CA ASN A 60 26.37 3.38 -3.05
C ASN A 60 25.25 3.47 -2.01
N PRO A 61 25.26 2.63 -0.95
CA PRO A 61 24.23 2.63 0.08
C PRO A 61 24.04 4.00 0.73
N ASP A 62 25.12 4.75 0.93
CA ASP A 62 25.11 6.06 1.57
C ASP A 62 24.26 7.08 0.79
N LYS A 63 24.32 7.04 -0.55
CA LYS A 63 23.52 7.93 -1.40
C LYS A 63 22.03 7.61 -1.30
N SER A 64 21.69 6.34 -1.33
CA SER A 64 20.30 5.87 -1.22
C SER A 64 19.73 6.17 0.16
N GLU A 65 20.49 5.90 1.22
CA GLU A 65 20.12 6.23 2.61
C GLU A 65 19.95 7.75 2.82
N SER A 66 20.83 8.56 2.25
CA SER A 66 20.71 10.02 2.31
C SER A 66 19.43 10.52 1.63
N LEU A 67 19.05 9.93 0.50
CA LEU A 67 17.82 10.24 -0.21
C LEU A 67 16.59 9.90 0.64
N PHE A 68 16.54 8.71 1.22
CA PHE A 68 15.47 8.28 2.12
C PHE A 68 15.34 9.24 3.32
N LYS A 69 16.45 9.52 4.02
CA LYS A 69 16.47 10.42 5.17
C LYS A 69 15.96 11.83 4.85
N ARG A 70 16.35 12.39 3.70
CA ARG A 70 15.89 13.71 3.29
C ARG A 70 14.39 13.72 3.00
N SER A 71 13.89 12.70 2.33
CA SER A 71 12.47 12.57 2.02
C SER A 71 11.62 12.41 3.29
N THR A 72 12.07 11.59 4.25
CA THR A 72 11.35 11.39 5.52
C THR A 72 11.46 12.60 6.46
N VAL A 73 12.53 13.40 6.37
CA VAL A 73 12.62 14.70 7.08
C VAL A 73 11.53 15.65 6.57
N ALA A 74 11.35 15.78 5.24
CA ALA A 74 10.29 16.61 4.67
C ALA A 74 8.89 16.16 5.13
N MET A 75 8.64 14.85 5.20
CA MET A 75 7.42 14.26 5.75
C MET A 75 7.16 14.73 7.20
N LYS A 76 8.16 14.57 8.07
CA LYS A 76 8.05 14.91 9.50
C LYS A 76 7.92 16.41 9.73
N GLU A 77 8.60 17.23 8.95
CA GLU A 77 8.47 18.69 9.02
C GLU A 77 7.07 19.14 8.63
N CYS A 78 6.51 18.56 7.56
CA CYS A 78 5.13 18.81 7.14
C CYS A 78 4.15 18.41 8.25
N MET A 79 4.32 17.23 8.85
CA MET A 79 3.44 16.77 9.92
C MET A 79 3.49 17.70 11.14
N ARG A 80 4.70 18.08 11.57
CA ARG A 80 4.86 19.03 12.69
C ARG A 80 4.20 20.38 12.40
N ASP A 81 4.36 20.90 11.19
CA ASP A 81 3.70 22.14 10.75
C ASP A 81 2.17 22.00 10.81
N ARG A 82 1.63 20.87 10.32
CA ARG A 82 0.19 20.57 10.38
C ARG A 82 -0.33 20.54 11.81
N PHE A 83 0.32 19.80 12.70
CA PHE A 83 -0.07 19.74 14.11
C PHE A 83 0.07 21.08 14.83
N SER A 84 1.08 21.89 14.50
CA SER A 84 1.26 23.22 15.10
C SER A 84 0.12 24.21 14.76
N LYS A 85 -0.57 23.99 13.64
CA LYS A 85 -1.70 24.81 13.17
C LYS A 85 -3.06 24.22 13.54
N MET A 86 -3.07 22.99 14.04
CA MET A 86 -4.29 22.25 14.39
C MET A 86 -4.70 22.55 15.83
N ALA A 87 -5.99 22.66 16.08
CA ALA A 87 -6.56 22.68 17.43
C ALA A 87 -6.54 21.25 18.01
N VAL A 88 -5.35 20.76 18.37
CA VAL A 88 -5.08 19.35 18.72
C VAL A 88 -5.99 18.84 19.84
N ASN A 89 -6.27 19.65 20.86
CA ASN A 89 -7.12 19.26 21.98
C ASN A 89 -8.57 19.07 21.53
N GLU A 90 -9.09 19.99 20.73
CA GLU A 90 -10.46 19.97 20.20
C GLU A 90 -10.64 18.82 19.20
N VAL A 91 -9.65 18.59 18.35
CA VAL A 91 -9.64 17.43 17.42
C VAL A 91 -9.57 16.13 18.20
N GLY A 92 -8.73 16.05 19.24
CA GLY A 92 -8.66 14.87 20.10
C GLY A 92 -9.96 14.63 20.90
N GLU A 93 -10.64 15.69 21.31
CA GLU A 93 -11.98 15.60 21.94
C GLU A 93 -13.01 15.09 20.93
N TYR A 94 -13.00 15.63 19.70
CA TYR A 94 -13.86 15.18 18.60
C TYR A 94 -13.66 13.67 18.32
N CYS A 95 -12.42 13.21 18.14
CA CYS A 95 -12.13 11.79 17.86
C CYS A 95 -12.62 10.89 19.02
N ARG A 96 -12.36 11.27 20.27
CA ARG A 96 -12.87 10.51 21.43
C ARG A 96 -14.40 10.49 21.49
N LYS A 97 -15.05 11.57 21.10
CA LYS A 97 -16.52 11.66 21.07
C LYS A 97 -17.09 10.79 19.93
N VAL A 98 -16.44 10.72 18.79
CA VAL A 98 -16.79 9.79 17.71
C VAL A 98 -16.69 8.35 18.21
N ASP A 99 -15.60 7.99 18.88
CA ASP A 99 -15.42 6.66 19.48
C ASP A 99 -16.53 6.34 20.48
N GLU A 100 -16.91 7.29 21.34
CA GLU A 100 -17.98 7.14 22.34
C GLU A 100 -19.35 6.89 21.70
N VAL A 101 -19.69 7.58 20.61
CA VAL A 101 -20.91 7.35 19.84
C VAL A 101 -20.92 5.94 19.26
N CYS A 102 -19.82 5.53 18.60
CA CYS A 102 -19.71 4.21 17.98
C CYS A 102 -19.81 3.08 19.03
N LEU A 103 -19.08 3.18 20.13
CA LEU A 103 -19.13 2.22 21.23
C LEU A 103 -20.53 2.14 21.85
N SER A 104 -21.18 3.29 22.06
CA SER A 104 -22.56 3.34 22.59
C SER A 104 -23.55 2.69 21.63
N ALA A 105 -23.38 2.87 20.32
CA ALA A 105 -24.23 2.23 19.31
C ALA A 105 -24.07 0.71 19.31
N MET A 106 -22.82 0.20 19.34
CA MET A 106 -22.55 -1.25 19.44
C MET A 106 -23.17 -1.83 20.71
N MET A 107 -22.91 -1.20 21.88
CA MET A 107 -23.40 -1.67 23.17
C MET A 107 -24.92 -1.66 23.25
N ASN A 108 -25.58 -0.59 22.78
CA ASN A 108 -27.03 -0.51 22.79
C ASN A 108 -27.65 -1.61 21.91
N LEU A 109 -27.08 -1.83 20.72
CA LEU A 109 -27.54 -2.90 19.81
C LEU A 109 -27.39 -4.30 20.42
N ILE A 110 -26.24 -4.58 21.07
CA ILE A 110 -26.01 -5.84 21.77
C ILE A 110 -26.98 -5.99 22.93
N ALA A 111 -27.14 -4.95 23.78
CA ALA A 111 -27.99 -5.01 24.98
C ALA A 111 -29.48 -5.21 24.65
N ASP A 112 -29.92 -4.83 23.46
CA ASP A 112 -31.29 -5.07 22.99
C ASP A 112 -31.49 -6.52 22.47
N ALA A 113 -30.39 -7.23 22.17
CA ALA A 113 -30.42 -8.53 21.50
C ALA A 113 -30.09 -9.72 22.40
N VAL A 114 -29.41 -9.51 23.54
CA VAL A 114 -28.90 -10.61 24.38
C VAL A 114 -29.36 -10.53 25.83
N SER A 115 -29.20 -11.65 26.57
CA SER A 115 -29.52 -11.69 28.02
C SER A 115 -28.54 -10.85 28.84
N LYS A 116 -29.04 -10.17 29.84
CA LYS A 116 -28.22 -9.39 30.79
C LYS A 116 -27.43 -10.30 31.76
N ASP A 117 -27.85 -11.54 31.97
CA ASP A 117 -27.19 -12.47 32.88
C ASP A 117 -25.92 -13.09 32.32
N GLY A 118 -25.67 -12.88 31.04
CA GLY A 118 -24.52 -13.35 30.28
C GLY A 118 -24.94 -13.94 28.94
N PHE A 119 -24.01 -13.88 27.98
CA PHE A 119 -24.25 -14.36 26.60
C PHE A 119 -22.93 -14.84 25.98
N SER A 120 -23.01 -15.81 25.09
CA SER A 120 -21.92 -16.28 24.25
C SER A 120 -21.87 -15.50 22.94
N MET A 121 -20.80 -15.73 22.14
CA MET A 121 -20.74 -15.22 20.78
C MET A 121 -21.89 -15.69 19.91
N ASP A 122 -22.30 -16.97 20.09
CA ASP A 122 -23.44 -17.55 19.34
C ASP A 122 -24.77 -16.92 19.75
N ASP A 123 -24.96 -16.64 21.04
CA ASP A 123 -26.13 -15.88 21.51
C ASP A 123 -26.19 -14.50 20.92
N MET A 124 -25.03 -13.81 20.82
CA MET A 124 -24.94 -12.49 20.19
C MET A 124 -25.25 -12.55 18.69
N MET A 125 -24.66 -13.51 17.97
CA MET A 125 -24.96 -13.76 16.56
C MET A 125 -26.43 -14.00 16.31
N HIS A 126 -27.05 -14.87 17.13
CA HIS A 126 -28.45 -15.21 17.01
C HIS A 126 -29.37 -14.03 17.38
N GLY A 127 -29.13 -13.37 18.51
CA GLY A 127 -29.92 -12.23 18.98
C GLY A 127 -29.91 -11.07 18.01
N LEU A 128 -28.76 -10.76 17.41
CA LEU A 128 -28.61 -9.75 16.38
C LEU A 128 -29.11 -10.19 15.01
N ASN A 129 -29.49 -11.44 14.82
CA ASN A 129 -29.79 -12.03 13.51
C ASN A 129 -28.64 -11.79 12.51
N ALA A 130 -27.40 -11.88 13.00
CA ALA A 130 -26.20 -11.52 12.27
C ALA A 130 -25.90 -12.53 11.16
N LYS A 131 -25.37 -12.06 10.04
CA LYS A 131 -24.82 -12.94 9.00
C LYS A 131 -23.51 -13.57 9.47
N GLU A 132 -23.26 -14.84 9.11
CA GLU A 132 -22.03 -15.54 9.49
C GLU A 132 -20.76 -14.79 9.03
N ARG A 133 -20.79 -14.15 7.86
CA ARG A 133 -19.69 -13.31 7.38
C ARG A 133 -19.32 -12.17 8.33
N ASN A 134 -20.23 -11.73 9.20
CA ASN A 134 -19.99 -10.65 10.16
C ASN A 134 -19.48 -11.17 11.52
N ARG A 135 -19.34 -12.49 11.73
CA ARG A 135 -18.88 -13.10 13.00
C ARG A 135 -17.55 -12.49 13.46
N ARG A 136 -16.58 -12.42 12.57
CA ARG A 136 -15.27 -11.86 12.87
C ARG A 136 -15.34 -10.39 13.31
N LEU A 137 -16.16 -9.59 12.66
CA LEU A 137 -16.40 -8.20 13.04
C LEU A 137 -17.03 -8.12 14.45
N LEU A 138 -18.02 -8.96 14.73
CA LEU A 138 -18.67 -8.99 16.05
C LEU A 138 -17.72 -9.53 17.15
N GLU A 139 -16.80 -10.42 16.84
CA GLU A 139 -15.72 -10.83 17.75
C GLU A 139 -14.79 -9.66 18.07
N ARG A 140 -14.47 -8.81 17.09
CA ARG A 140 -13.72 -7.57 17.32
C ARG A 140 -14.51 -6.57 18.17
N TRP A 141 -15.82 -6.45 17.96
CA TRP A 141 -16.67 -5.65 18.82
C TRP A 141 -16.60 -6.15 20.27
N ALA A 142 -16.86 -7.44 20.49
CA ALA A 142 -16.83 -8.02 21.84
C ALA A 142 -15.47 -7.80 22.52
N LYS A 143 -14.38 -8.07 21.82
CA LYS A 143 -13.02 -7.85 22.33
C LYS A 143 -12.77 -6.38 22.67
N SER A 144 -13.08 -5.45 21.77
CA SER A 144 -12.92 -4.01 22.01
C SER A 144 -13.75 -3.52 23.18
N LEU A 145 -14.98 -4.00 23.34
CA LEU A 145 -15.85 -3.68 24.46
C LEU A 145 -15.33 -4.25 25.78
N VAL A 146 -14.65 -5.40 25.77
CA VAL A 146 -13.95 -5.95 26.93
C VAL A 146 -12.73 -5.11 27.29
N ASP A 147 -11.92 -4.74 26.30
CA ASP A 147 -10.74 -3.90 26.50
C ASP A 147 -11.13 -2.52 27.08
N MET A 148 -12.26 -1.97 26.65
CA MET A 148 -12.85 -0.74 27.16
C MET A 148 -13.62 -0.91 28.48
N LYS A 149 -13.65 -2.14 29.06
CA LYS A 149 -14.36 -2.47 30.32
C LYS A 149 -15.87 -2.23 30.25
N ALA A 150 -16.46 -2.17 29.09
CA ALA A 150 -17.90 -2.11 28.88
C ALA A 150 -18.53 -3.51 29.00
N LEU A 151 -17.79 -4.55 28.62
CA LEU A 151 -18.09 -5.95 28.87
C LEU A 151 -17.01 -6.60 29.74
N ASN A 152 -17.38 -7.65 30.47
CA ASN A 152 -16.48 -8.56 31.17
C ASN A 152 -16.52 -9.92 30.48
N ALA A 153 -15.36 -10.52 30.24
CA ALA A 153 -15.26 -11.91 29.72
C ALA A 153 -15.05 -12.90 30.86
N LYS A 154 -15.83 -13.99 30.90
CA LYS A 154 -15.72 -15.10 31.85
C LYS A 154 -15.77 -16.43 31.07
N GLY A 155 -14.59 -16.96 30.69
CA GLY A 155 -14.52 -18.08 29.75
C GLY A 155 -15.10 -17.65 28.40
N ASP A 156 -16.03 -18.42 27.85
CA ASP A 156 -16.68 -18.16 26.57
C ASP A 156 -17.92 -17.24 26.70
N LEU A 157 -18.18 -16.69 27.88
CA LEU A 157 -19.33 -15.83 28.14
C LEU A 157 -18.90 -14.39 28.35
N PHE A 158 -19.72 -13.47 27.82
CA PHE A 158 -19.66 -12.05 28.07
C PHE A 158 -20.77 -11.61 29.02
N CYS A 159 -20.47 -10.66 29.87
CA CYS A 159 -21.43 -10.03 30.76
C CYS A 159 -21.25 -8.50 30.69
N PHE A 160 -22.36 -7.77 30.82
CA PHE A 160 -22.25 -6.30 30.93
C PHE A 160 -21.49 -5.94 32.21
N SER A 161 -20.71 -4.86 32.19
CA SER A 161 -20.07 -4.36 33.39
C SER A 161 -21.11 -3.85 34.37
N ASP A 162 -20.81 -3.86 35.68
CA ASP A 162 -21.74 -3.37 36.73
C ASP A 162 -22.06 -1.90 36.56
N ASP A 163 -21.14 -1.13 35.97
CA ASP A 163 -21.28 0.29 35.69
C ASP A 163 -21.91 0.60 34.33
N TYR A 164 -22.31 -0.43 33.57
CA TYR A 164 -22.88 -0.21 32.25
C TYR A 164 -24.14 0.63 32.32
N LYS A 165 -24.15 1.70 31.53
CA LYS A 165 -25.33 2.53 31.28
C LYS A 165 -25.58 2.59 29.78
N ARG A 166 -26.85 2.49 29.42
CA ARG A 166 -27.26 2.70 28.03
C ARG A 166 -26.86 4.09 27.58
N GLY A 167 -26.11 4.18 26.47
CA GLY A 167 -25.70 5.43 25.88
C GLY A 167 -26.90 6.20 25.28
N ASP A 168 -26.97 7.49 25.57
CA ASP A 168 -27.90 8.41 24.91
C ASP A 168 -27.25 8.88 23.59
N ILE A 169 -27.52 8.13 22.52
CA ILE A 169 -26.93 8.35 21.18
C ILE A 169 -27.28 9.75 20.66
N GLU A 170 -28.52 10.20 20.88
CA GLU A 170 -28.97 11.53 20.41
C GLU A 170 -28.21 12.67 21.08
N ALA A 171 -28.05 12.58 22.42
CA ALA A 171 -27.27 13.58 23.15
C ALA A 171 -25.79 13.58 22.74
N LEU A 172 -25.23 12.40 22.43
CA LEU A 172 -23.84 12.29 21.93
C LEU A 172 -23.69 12.91 20.53
N TRP A 173 -24.65 12.71 19.63
CA TRP A 173 -24.64 13.36 18.31
C TRP A 173 -24.68 14.88 18.40
N GLN A 174 -25.54 15.45 19.25
CA GLN A 174 -25.62 16.90 19.43
C GLN A 174 -24.29 17.49 19.93
N GLN A 175 -23.58 16.78 20.83
CA GLN A 175 -22.26 17.20 21.28
C GLN A 175 -21.23 17.11 20.14
N LEU A 176 -21.29 16.04 19.36
CA LEU A 176 -20.37 15.82 18.24
C LEU A 176 -20.55 16.83 17.12
N GLU A 177 -21.80 17.15 16.76
CA GLU A 177 -22.12 18.22 15.80
C GLU A 177 -21.60 19.59 16.25
N SER A 178 -21.70 19.88 17.55
CA SER A 178 -21.15 21.11 18.12
C SER A 178 -19.62 21.17 18.04
N LEU A 179 -18.93 20.03 18.20
CA LEU A 179 -17.49 19.93 18.02
C LEU A 179 -17.09 20.02 16.54
N GLU A 180 -17.85 19.38 15.62
CA GLU A 180 -17.60 19.45 14.18
C GLU A 180 -17.59 20.89 13.67
N LEU A 181 -18.48 21.75 14.17
CA LEU A 181 -18.49 23.16 13.81
C LEU A 181 -17.21 23.92 14.21
N LYS A 182 -16.45 23.39 15.18
CA LYS A 182 -15.19 24.00 15.65
C LYS A 182 -13.97 23.43 14.95
N VAL A 183 -13.95 22.12 14.71
CA VAL A 183 -12.77 21.42 14.19
C VAL A 183 -12.80 21.25 12.67
N GLU A 184 -13.98 21.34 12.06
CA GLU A 184 -14.20 21.15 10.61
C GLU A 184 -13.55 19.85 10.10
N TYR A 185 -13.77 18.74 10.84
CA TYR A 185 -13.15 17.46 10.54
C TYR A 185 -13.62 16.91 9.19
N SER A 186 -14.91 16.68 9.04
CA SER A 186 -15.63 16.38 7.80
C SER A 186 -17.12 16.19 8.06
N LYS A 187 -17.95 17.13 7.64
CA LYS A 187 -19.41 16.99 7.71
C LYS A 187 -19.94 15.78 6.95
N GLY A 188 -19.31 15.47 5.80
CA GLY A 188 -19.71 14.31 4.99
C GLY A 188 -19.42 12.99 5.68
N LEU A 189 -18.25 12.85 6.30
CA LEU A 189 -17.91 11.66 7.10
C LEU A 189 -18.83 11.53 8.30
N LEU A 190 -19.13 12.62 9.00
CA LEU A 190 -20.03 12.60 10.14
C LEU A 190 -21.43 12.15 9.75
N SER A 191 -21.97 12.66 8.64
CA SER A 191 -23.26 12.24 8.08
C SER A 191 -23.28 10.77 7.65
N PHE A 192 -22.17 10.30 7.06
CA PHE A 192 -22.01 8.89 6.70
C PHE A 192 -22.04 7.98 7.93
N LEU A 193 -21.29 8.32 8.99
CA LEU A 193 -21.30 7.56 10.24
C LEU A 193 -22.67 7.54 10.90
N HIS A 194 -23.40 8.67 10.87
CA HIS A 194 -24.76 8.75 11.39
C HIS A 194 -25.67 7.75 10.65
N THR A 195 -25.63 7.76 9.32
CA THR A 195 -26.42 6.83 8.49
C THR A 195 -26.06 5.36 8.75
N CYS A 196 -24.75 5.06 8.94
CA CYS A 196 -24.31 3.70 9.28
C CYS A 196 -24.83 3.26 10.64
N ILE A 197 -24.77 4.12 11.65
CA ILE A 197 -25.26 3.82 13.01
C ILE A 197 -26.79 3.64 13.03
N ASP A 198 -27.54 4.48 12.34
CA ASP A 198 -28.99 4.32 12.20
C ASP A 198 -29.36 3.00 11.50
N SER A 199 -28.50 2.56 10.57
CA SER A 199 -28.67 1.32 9.81
C SER A 199 -27.97 0.11 10.43
N LEU A 200 -27.38 0.22 11.63
CA LEU A 200 -26.41 -0.74 12.17
C LEU A 200 -27.00 -2.16 12.31
N SER A 201 -28.26 -2.28 12.77
CA SER A 201 -28.98 -3.56 12.83
C SER A 201 -29.16 -4.18 11.44
N GLY A 202 -29.44 -3.33 10.44
CA GLY A 202 -29.58 -3.74 9.03
C GLY A 202 -28.24 -4.22 8.44
N LEU A 203 -27.16 -3.53 8.74
CA LEU A 203 -25.78 -3.89 8.33
C LEU A 203 -25.37 -5.23 8.95
N VAL A 204 -25.52 -5.40 10.26
CA VAL A 204 -25.20 -6.64 10.97
C VAL A 204 -26.01 -7.82 10.44
N SER A 205 -27.31 -7.64 10.24
CA SER A 205 -28.19 -8.70 9.71
C SER A 205 -28.08 -8.89 8.19
N GLY A 206 -27.31 -8.05 7.49
CA GLY A 206 -27.17 -8.09 6.04
C GLY A 206 -28.42 -7.74 5.27
N LYS A 207 -29.38 -7.03 5.89
CA LYS A 207 -30.58 -6.46 5.24
C LYS A 207 -30.23 -5.15 4.53
N VAL A 208 -29.21 -4.45 4.98
CA VAL A 208 -28.66 -3.24 4.37
C VAL A 208 -27.29 -3.59 3.83
N ASP A 209 -27.04 -3.22 2.59
CA ASP A 209 -25.70 -3.31 1.98
C ASP A 209 -24.93 -2.02 2.30
N HIS A 210 -23.76 -2.16 2.89
CA HIS A 210 -22.87 -1.06 3.22
C HIS A 210 -22.48 -0.23 1.99
N LEU A 211 -22.26 -0.88 0.81
CA LEU A 211 -21.95 -0.17 -0.43
C LEU A 211 -23.08 0.80 -0.87
N SER A 212 -24.34 0.47 -0.56
CA SER A 212 -25.45 1.36 -0.86
C SER A 212 -25.46 2.64 -0.02
N ILE A 213 -24.83 2.61 1.18
CA ILE A 213 -24.65 3.81 2.01
C ILE A 213 -23.45 4.62 1.53
N LEU A 214 -22.37 3.94 1.14
CA LEU A 214 -21.12 4.58 0.70
C LEU A 214 -21.24 5.20 -0.69
N PHE A 215 -22.01 4.59 -1.58
CA PHE A 215 -22.24 5.01 -2.97
C PHE A 215 -23.74 5.18 -3.26
N PRO A 216 -24.43 6.13 -2.58
CA PRO A 216 -25.86 6.34 -2.78
C PRO A 216 -26.12 6.72 -4.25
N GLU A 217 -27.04 5.99 -4.89
CA GLU A 217 -27.38 6.17 -6.31
C GLU A 217 -26.16 6.10 -7.26
N GLY A 218 -25.07 5.46 -6.83
CA GLY A 218 -23.80 5.36 -7.57
C GLY A 218 -22.92 6.62 -7.49
N GLY A 219 -23.28 7.60 -6.65
CA GLY A 219 -22.49 8.82 -6.45
C GLY A 219 -21.21 8.60 -5.61
N PHE A 220 -20.19 9.43 -5.83
CA PHE A 220 -18.89 9.35 -5.16
C PHE A 220 -18.73 10.31 -3.97
N ASP A 221 -19.64 11.24 -3.73
CA ASP A 221 -19.46 12.32 -2.75
C ASP A 221 -19.27 11.81 -1.32
N VAL A 222 -20.03 10.79 -0.93
CA VAL A 222 -19.91 10.18 0.40
C VAL A 222 -18.57 9.46 0.53
N ALA A 223 -18.20 8.66 -0.46
CA ALA A 223 -16.91 7.97 -0.47
C ALA A 223 -15.72 8.96 -0.48
N ALA A 224 -15.81 10.05 -1.24
CA ALA A 224 -14.80 11.11 -1.23
C ALA A 224 -14.68 11.76 0.16
N SER A 225 -15.80 12.07 0.83
CA SER A 225 -15.80 12.60 2.19
C SER A 225 -15.17 11.65 3.19
N THR A 226 -15.33 10.34 2.99
CA THR A 226 -14.82 9.29 3.88
C THR A 226 -13.32 9.07 3.67
N TYR A 227 -12.85 9.01 2.43
CA TYR A 227 -11.47 8.62 2.12
C TYR A 227 -10.52 9.78 1.83
N ARG A 228 -11.04 10.94 1.40
CA ARG A 228 -10.22 12.06 0.91
C ARG A 228 -10.40 13.34 1.71
N ASP A 229 -11.66 13.77 1.90
CA ASP A 229 -11.97 15.15 2.27
C ASP A 229 -12.07 15.36 3.79
N ASN A 230 -11.64 14.38 4.60
CA ASN A 230 -11.57 14.50 6.06
C ASN A 230 -10.20 14.99 6.55
N LEU A 231 -10.15 15.48 7.78
CA LEU A 231 -8.97 16.08 8.38
C LEU A 231 -7.79 15.09 8.49
N ALA A 232 -8.06 13.82 8.85
CA ALA A 232 -7.03 12.78 8.93
C ALA A 232 -6.38 12.53 7.58
N SER A 233 -7.20 12.25 6.54
CA SER A 233 -6.71 12.01 5.18
C SER A 233 -5.94 13.21 4.64
N LYS A 234 -6.44 14.44 4.82
CA LYS A 234 -5.74 15.66 4.40
C LYS A 234 -4.40 15.84 5.11
N THR A 235 -4.32 15.49 6.38
CA THR A 235 -3.10 15.62 7.17
C THR A 235 -2.06 14.61 6.72
N LEU A 236 -2.42 13.32 6.63
CA LEU A 236 -1.52 12.25 6.21
C LEU A 236 -1.09 12.38 4.74
N ASN A 237 -2.04 12.71 3.84
CA ASN A 237 -1.71 12.96 2.43
C ASN A 237 -0.79 14.16 2.23
N SER A 238 -0.91 15.23 3.05
CA SER A 238 0.04 16.35 2.97
C SER A 238 1.46 15.92 3.33
N ALA A 239 1.63 15.07 4.33
CA ALA A 239 2.93 14.52 4.70
C ALA A 239 3.48 13.58 3.60
N LEU A 240 2.63 12.73 3.02
CA LEU A 240 2.97 11.86 1.89
C LEU A 240 3.43 12.70 0.68
N VAL A 241 2.66 13.71 0.30
CA VAL A 241 3.00 14.64 -0.81
C VAL A 241 4.33 15.35 -0.55
N SER A 242 4.57 15.82 0.67
CA SER A 242 5.83 16.49 1.03
C SER A 242 7.04 15.57 0.84
N MET A 243 6.91 14.32 1.30
CA MET A 243 7.92 13.26 1.11
C MET A 243 8.16 12.97 -0.37
N VAL A 244 7.09 12.73 -1.14
CA VAL A 244 7.16 12.37 -2.56
C VAL A 244 7.73 13.51 -3.39
N SER A 245 7.35 14.77 -3.12
CA SER A 245 7.87 15.95 -3.81
C SER A 245 9.38 16.12 -3.61
N GLU A 246 9.88 15.93 -2.37
CA GLU A 246 11.31 15.99 -2.09
C GLU A 246 12.05 14.83 -2.79
N PHE A 247 11.46 13.62 -2.78
CA PHE A 247 12.03 12.47 -3.48
C PHE A 247 12.13 12.72 -5.00
N ALA A 248 11.03 13.18 -5.62
CA ALA A 248 11.01 13.51 -7.04
C ALA A 248 12.00 14.63 -7.40
N ARG A 249 12.09 15.67 -6.56
CA ARG A 249 13.02 16.80 -6.75
C ARG A 249 14.48 16.36 -6.75
N ILE A 250 14.86 15.40 -5.88
CA ILE A 250 16.25 14.93 -5.79
C ILE A 250 16.56 13.96 -6.92
N LYS A 251 15.62 13.08 -7.26
CA LYS A 251 15.83 12.02 -8.27
C LYS A 251 15.69 12.53 -9.71
N GLY A 252 14.89 13.58 -9.93
CA GLY A 252 14.66 14.15 -11.27
C GLY A 252 13.49 13.47 -12.01
N GLY A 253 12.45 13.06 -11.28
CA GLY A 253 11.30 12.30 -11.75
C GLY A 253 11.23 10.91 -11.13
N LEU A 254 10.03 10.33 -11.06
CA LEU A 254 9.77 9.05 -10.43
C LEU A 254 8.90 8.16 -11.31
N ARG A 255 9.14 6.86 -11.28
CA ARG A 255 8.20 5.83 -11.74
C ARG A 255 7.38 5.41 -10.53
N VAL A 256 6.11 5.77 -10.51
CA VAL A 256 5.21 5.57 -9.35
C VAL A 256 4.19 4.50 -9.67
N LEU A 257 3.99 3.57 -8.74
CA LEU A 257 2.86 2.64 -8.70
C LEU A 257 1.99 2.98 -7.50
N GLU A 258 0.69 3.18 -7.69
CA GLU A 258 -0.28 3.24 -6.61
C GLU A 258 -1.08 1.95 -6.56
N VAL A 259 -1.07 1.28 -5.40
CA VAL A 259 -1.78 0.03 -5.14
C VAL A 259 -3.10 0.33 -4.45
N GLY A 260 -4.21 -0.18 -5.01
CA GLY A 260 -5.53 0.00 -4.42
C GLY A 260 -5.95 1.47 -4.33
N ALA A 261 -5.79 2.21 -5.42
CA ALA A 261 -6.04 3.66 -5.47
C ALA A 261 -7.50 4.07 -5.19
N GLY A 262 -8.46 3.17 -5.41
CA GLY A 262 -9.87 3.32 -5.08
C GLY A 262 -10.47 4.61 -5.64
N THR A 263 -11.05 5.41 -4.74
CA THR A 263 -11.67 6.71 -5.10
C THR A 263 -10.66 7.82 -5.44
N GLY A 264 -9.35 7.54 -5.39
CA GLY A 264 -8.30 8.53 -5.63
C GLY A 264 -8.00 9.41 -4.42
N GLY A 265 -8.21 8.91 -3.20
CA GLY A 265 -8.04 9.68 -1.98
C GLY A 265 -6.65 10.27 -1.78
N SER A 266 -5.61 9.55 -2.14
CA SER A 266 -4.22 10.03 -2.15
C SER A 266 -3.78 10.48 -3.55
N SER A 267 -4.33 9.86 -4.60
CA SER A 267 -3.94 10.07 -5.99
C SER A 267 -4.03 11.54 -6.43
N ASP A 268 -5.15 12.23 -6.12
CA ASP A 268 -5.36 13.62 -6.55
C ASP A 268 -4.17 14.50 -6.15
N SER A 269 -3.79 14.46 -4.87
CA SER A 269 -2.71 15.27 -4.34
C SER A 269 -1.32 14.85 -4.86
N LEU A 270 -1.10 13.55 -5.07
CA LEU A 270 0.17 13.03 -5.60
C LEU A 270 0.34 13.37 -7.08
N ILE A 271 -0.72 13.21 -7.87
CA ILE A 271 -0.72 13.53 -9.30
C ILE A 271 -0.44 15.02 -9.52
N ASP A 272 -1.11 15.91 -8.75
CA ASP A 272 -0.86 17.34 -8.82
C ASP A 272 0.59 17.69 -8.44
N ALA A 273 1.14 17.06 -7.40
CA ALA A 273 2.51 17.31 -6.94
C ALA A 273 3.58 16.79 -7.91
N LEU A 274 3.29 15.77 -8.69
CA LEU A 274 4.22 15.15 -9.64
C LEU A 274 4.08 15.71 -11.05
N GLU A 275 3.08 16.54 -11.34
CA GLU A 275 2.91 17.16 -12.65
C GLU A 275 4.12 18.00 -13.06
N GLY A 276 4.63 17.80 -14.26
CA GLY A 276 5.78 18.52 -14.78
C GLY A 276 7.15 18.10 -14.22
N THR A 277 7.21 17.10 -13.33
CA THR A 277 8.49 16.60 -12.76
C THR A 277 9.20 15.58 -13.65
N GLY A 278 8.60 15.14 -14.77
CA GLY A 278 9.09 14.03 -15.59
C GLY A 278 8.77 12.65 -15.02
N SER A 279 7.87 12.57 -14.04
CA SER A 279 7.42 11.31 -13.44
C SER A 279 6.42 10.58 -14.34
N THR A 280 6.30 9.27 -14.12
CA THR A 280 5.21 8.43 -14.63
C THR A 280 4.42 7.86 -13.46
N TYR A 281 3.13 7.66 -13.64
CA TYR A 281 2.23 7.19 -12.60
C TYR A 281 1.37 6.04 -13.10
N LEU A 282 1.38 4.91 -12.41
CA LEU A 282 0.51 3.77 -12.69
C LEU A 282 -0.53 3.67 -11.58
N PHE A 283 -1.75 4.11 -11.89
CA PHE A 283 -2.91 4.00 -11.03
C PHE A 283 -3.48 2.59 -11.10
N THR A 284 -3.53 1.86 -9.97
CA THR A 284 -4.03 0.48 -9.98
C THR A 284 -5.09 0.24 -8.92
N ASP A 285 -6.03 -0.63 -9.26
CA ASP A 285 -7.07 -1.14 -8.36
C ASP A 285 -7.51 -2.52 -8.82
N ILE A 286 -8.19 -3.29 -7.96
CA ILE A 286 -8.82 -4.56 -8.34
C ILE A 286 -10.15 -4.36 -9.09
N SER A 287 -10.73 -3.17 -9.01
CA SER A 287 -12.02 -2.80 -9.55
C SER A 287 -11.88 -1.94 -10.81
N GLU A 288 -12.37 -2.44 -11.95
CA GLU A 288 -12.44 -1.66 -13.20
C GLU A 288 -13.33 -0.41 -13.06
N PHE A 289 -14.27 -0.41 -12.12
CA PHE A 289 -15.11 0.74 -11.82
C PHE A 289 -14.26 1.96 -11.40
N PHE A 290 -13.32 1.78 -10.45
CA PHE A 290 -12.45 2.87 -10.02
C PHE A 290 -11.46 3.29 -11.11
N LEU A 291 -10.96 2.34 -11.91
CA LEU A 291 -10.08 2.67 -13.04
C LEU A 291 -10.79 3.50 -14.10
N SER A 292 -12.06 3.19 -14.39
CA SER A 292 -12.87 3.94 -15.35
C SER A 292 -13.08 5.38 -14.88
N GLU A 293 -13.42 5.56 -13.60
CA GLU A 293 -13.59 6.89 -13.01
C GLU A 293 -12.29 7.69 -12.98
N ALA A 294 -11.16 7.03 -12.68
CA ALA A 294 -9.85 7.67 -12.70
C ALA A 294 -9.46 8.12 -14.13
N ARG A 295 -9.75 7.31 -15.17
CA ARG A 295 -9.50 7.70 -16.57
C ARG A 295 -10.28 8.97 -16.96
N ASN A 296 -11.53 9.08 -16.51
CA ASN A 296 -12.35 10.27 -16.75
C ASN A 296 -11.79 11.49 -15.98
N ARG A 297 -11.42 11.29 -14.70
CA ARG A 297 -10.94 12.35 -13.81
C ARG A 297 -9.61 12.95 -14.28
N TYR A 298 -8.68 12.11 -14.75
CA TYR A 298 -7.35 12.51 -15.19
C TYR A 298 -7.19 12.53 -16.71
N GLU A 299 -8.29 12.74 -17.43
CA GLU A 299 -8.27 12.86 -18.89
C GLU A 299 -7.26 13.92 -19.33
N GLY A 300 -6.47 13.61 -20.36
CA GLY A 300 -5.40 14.49 -20.89
C GLY A 300 -4.05 14.40 -20.17
N LYS A 301 -3.93 13.73 -19.02
CA LYS A 301 -2.64 13.49 -18.35
C LYS A 301 -1.98 12.20 -18.90
N ASN A 302 -1.31 12.29 -20.05
CA ASN A 302 -0.75 11.13 -20.79
C ASN A 302 0.38 10.39 -20.04
N TRP A 303 0.86 10.90 -18.93
CA TRP A 303 1.89 10.29 -18.08
C TRP A 303 1.31 9.36 -17.01
N ILE A 304 -0.03 9.22 -16.96
CA ILE A 304 -0.76 8.32 -16.06
C ILE A 304 -1.21 7.09 -16.83
N GLY A 305 -0.78 5.91 -16.38
CA GLY A 305 -1.26 4.61 -16.83
C GLY A 305 -2.31 4.04 -15.85
N TYR A 306 -3.08 3.06 -16.29
CA TYR A 306 -4.12 2.39 -15.49
C TYR A 306 -4.06 0.89 -15.70
N ALA A 307 -4.07 0.11 -14.60
CA ALA A 307 -4.06 -1.34 -14.67
C ALA A 307 -4.82 -1.99 -13.51
N ILE A 308 -5.38 -3.16 -13.75
CA ILE A 308 -5.84 -4.04 -12.68
C ILE A 308 -4.61 -4.61 -11.98
N TYR A 309 -4.57 -4.50 -10.65
CA TYR A 309 -3.54 -5.13 -9.84
C TYR A 309 -4.11 -5.60 -8.49
N ASP A 310 -3.93 -6.88 -8.22
CA ASP A 310 -4.29 -7.56 -6.98
C ASP A 310 -3.00 -7.95 -6.25
N VAL A 311 -2.72 -7.33 -5.12
CA VAL A 311 -1.50 -7.55 -4.30
C VAL A 311 -1.40 -9.00 -3.77
N ASN A 312 -2.51 -9.75 -3.75
CA ASN A 312 -2.56 -11.15 -3.35
C ASN A 312 -2.18 -12.12 -4.47
N LYS A 313 -1.86 -11.63 -5.67
CA LYS A 313 -1.48 -12.42 -6.84
C LYS A 313 -0.09 -12.08 -7.31
N ASP A 314 0.54 -13.00 -8.05
CA ASP A 314 1.85 -12.78 -8.65
C ASP A 314 1.85 -11.54 -9.55
N ALA A 315 2.73 -10.57 -9.26
CA ALA A 315 2.78 -9.29 -9.95
C ALA A 315 3.21 -9.42 -11.43
N ARG A 316 4.14 -10.36 -11.72
CA ARG A 316 4.61 -10.61 -13.11
C ARG A 316 3.51 -11.22 -13.95
N ALA A 317 2.72 -12.13 -13.38
CA ALA A 317 1.55 -12.70 -14.06
C ALA A 317 0.48 -11.65 -14.40
N GLN A 318 0.49 -10.51 -13.71
CA GLN A 318 -0.38 -9.35 -13.95
C GLN A 318 0.27 -8.29 -14.85
N GLY A 319 1.45 -8.57 -15.44
CA GLY A 319 2.13 -7.70 -16.40
C GLY A 319 3.04 -6.64 -15.78
N LEU A 320 3.31 -6.72 -14.48
CA LEU A 320 4.25 -5.81 -13.82
C LEU A 320 5.66 -6.42 -13.81
N ALA A 321 6.66 -5.63 -14.18
CA ALA A 321 8.04 -6.09 -14.23
C ALA A 321 8.79 -5.74 -12.93
N ASP A 322 9.78 -6.56 -12.57
CA ASP A 322 10.64 -6.31 -11.44
C ASP A 322 11.44 -5.00 -11.62
N ASN A 323 11.76 -4.36 -10.51
CA ASN A 323 12.57 -3.14 -10.47
C ASN A 323 12.01 -1.95 -11.31
N SER A 324 10.71 -1.99 -11.61
CA SER A 324 10.07 -1.02 -12.52
C SER A 324 9.66 0.29 -11.85
N PHE A 325 9.62 0.34 -10.50
CA PHE A 325 9.11 1.50 -9.80
C PHE A 325 10.13 2.03 -8.78
N ASP A 326 10.21 3.34 -8.71
CA ASP A 326 11.05 4.06 -7.74
C ASP A 326 10.29 4.32 -6.45
N LEU A 327 8.97 4.44 -6.56
CA LEU A 327 8.04 4.66 -5.47
C LEU A 327 6.81 3.78 -5.66
N ILE A 328 6.43 3.08 -4.61
CA ILE A 328 5.11 2.42 -4.53
C ILE A 328 4.35 3.07 -3.38
N VAL A 329 3.11 3.47 -3.65
CA VAL A 329 2.22 4.08 -2.66
C VAL A 329 0.94 3.27 -2.49
N GLY A 330 0.31 3.39 -1.33
CA GLY A 330 -1.00 2.80 -1.06
C GLY A 330 -1.63 3.45 0.17
N ALA A 331 -2.95 3.45 0.25
CA ALA A 331 -3.65 3.97 1.41
C ALA A 331 -4.81 3.06 1.79
N ASN A 332 -4.76 2.51 3.02
CA ASN A 332 -5.76 1.59 3.56
C ASN A 332 -6.02 0.39 2.63
N VAL A 333 -4.96 -0.25 2.16
CA VAL A 333 -5.01 -1.38 1.21
C VAL A 333 -4.23 -2.60 1.67
N LEU A 334 -3.08 -2.43 2.35
CA LEU A 334 -2.19 -3.54 2.67
C LEU A 334 -2.75 -4.45 3.77
N HIS A 335 -3.65 -3.96 4.61
CA HIS A 335 -4.40 -4.80 5.55
C HIS A 335 -5.28 -5.85 4.84
N ASN A 336 -5.61 -5.66 3.56
CA ASN A 336 -6.34 -6.62 2.72
C ASN A 336 -5.44 -7.70 2.09
N CYS A 337 -4.13 -7.71 2.36
CA CYS A 337 -3.28 -8.85 2.01
C CYS A 337 -3.69 -10.07 2.84
N ILE A 338 -3.89 -11.21 2.17
CA ILE A 338 -4.12 -12.51 2.83
C ILE A 338 -2.88 -12.91 3.64
N ASP A 339 -1.70 -12.66 3.08
CA ASP A 339 -0.40 -12.75 3.73
C ASP A 339 0.38 -11.46 3.46
N VAL A 340 0.51 -10.62 4.50
CA VAL A 340 1.21 -9.33 4.38
C VAL A 340 2.68 -9.52 4.01
N LEU A 341 3.34 -10.56 4.52
CA LEU A 341 4.75 -10.80 4.19
C LEU A 341 4.91 -11.16 2.71
N ALA A 342 4.02 -12.01 2.17
CA ALA A 342 4.01 -12.35 0.75
C ALA A 342 3.69 -11.13 -0.12
N GLY A 343 2.67 -10.34 0.24
CA GLY A 343 2.31 -9.10 -0.46
C GLY A 343 3.46 -8.08 -0.48
N LEU A 344 4.14 -7.88 0.65
CA LEU A 344 5.32 -7.02 0.72
C LEU A 344 6.50 -7.57 -0.09
N GLY A 345 6.63 -8.90 -0.21
CA GLY A 345 7.61 -9.54 -1.09
C GLY A 345 7.36 -9.20 -2.56
N GLN A 346 6.10 -9.24 -3.01
CA GLN A 346 5.71 -8.81 -4.36
C GLN A 346 6.01 -7.31 -4.57
N ILE A 347 5.58 -6.47 -3.64
CA ILE A 347 5.84 -5.02 -3.71
C ILE A 347 7.34 -4.73 -3.77
N LYS A 348 8.15 -5.43 -2.96
CA LYS A 348 9.60 -5.25 -2.96
C LYS A 348 10.24 -5.65 -4.29
N SER A 349 9.76 -6.72 -4.93
CA SER A 349 10.29 -7.14 -6.25
C SER A 349 10.03 -6.10 -7.34
N LEU A 350 8.92 -5.37 -7.26
CA LEU A 350 8.56 -4.30 -8.18
C LEU A 350 9.38 -3.01 -7.95
N LEU A 351 9.88 -2.79 -6.73
CA LEU A 351 10.70 -1.61 -6.40
C LEU A 351 12.11 -1.74 -6.97
N SER A 352 12.59 -0.67 -7.57
CA SER A 352 14.01 -0.53 -7.90
C SER A 352 14.85 -0.59 -6.60
N PRO A 353 16.10 -1.04 -6.69
CA PRO A 353 17.02 -1.03 -5.54
C PRO A 353 17.09 0.37 -4.91
N GLY A 354 16.85 0.45 -3.59
CA GLY A 354 16.73 1.72 -2.88
C GLY A 354 15.43 2.48 -3.12
N GLY A 355 14.49 1.91 -3.88
CA GLY A 355 13.14 2.44 -4.05
C GLY A 355 12.36 2.48 -2.74
N ILE A 356 11.31 3.26 -2.69
CA ILE A 356 10.55 3.55 -1.48
C ILE A 356 9.13 2.99 -1.60
N LEU A 357 8.69 2.28 -0.56
CA LEU A 357 7.29 2.00 -0.28
C LEU A 357 6.80 3.03 0.74
N ALA A 358 5.73 3.75 0.42
CA ALA A 358 5.08 4.69 1.33
C ALA A 358 3.57 4.38 1.39
N PHE A 359 3.06 4.06 2.57
CA PHE A 359 1.67 3.66 2.69
C PHE A 359 1.02 4.20 3.97
N ILE A 360 -0.27 4.50 3.87
CA ILE A 360 -1.09 4.94 4.98
C ILE A 360 -1.93 3.75 5.44
N GLU A 361 -1.86 3.41 6.74
CA GLU A 361 -2.64 2.32 7.32
C GLU A 361 -3.15 2.65 8.73
N ALA A 362 -4.30 2.08 9.07
CA ALA A 362 -4.74 2.00 10.44
C ALA A 362 -3.78 1.08 11.23
N THR A 363 -3.33 1.56 12.39
CA THR A 363 -2.36 0.84 13.24
C THR A 363 -2.93 0.42 14.59
N ARG A 364 -4.21 0.68 14.80
CA ARG A 364 -5.03 0.22 15.92
C ARG A 364 -6.46 0.00 15.47
N GLU A 365 -7.25 -0.65 16.30
CA GLU A 365 -8.67 -0.78 16.07
C GLU A 365 -9.35 0.59 16.00
N SER A 366 -10.33 0.72 15.13
CA SER A 366 -11.09 1.95 14.90
C SER A 366 -12.58 1.67 15.03
N PHE A 367 -13.21 2.22 16.06
CA PHE A 367 -14.65 2.01 16.28
C PHE A 367 -15.50 2.62 15.15
N PRO A 368 -15.15 3.79 14.57
CA PRO A 368 -15.82 4.27 13.37
C PRO A 368 -15.80 3.28 12.21
N LEU A 369 -14.65 2.62 11.95
CA LEU A 369 -14.56 1.61 10.90
C LEU A 369 -15.42 0.39 11.23
N MET A 370 -15.44 -0.05 12.49
CA MET A 370 -16.25 -1.21 12.93
C MET A 370 -17.76 -1.03 12.75
N VAL A 371 -18.27 0.19 12.80
CA VAL A 371 -19.70 0.47 12.58
C VAL A 371 -20.00 0.88 11.15
N SER A 372 -18.99 0.95 10.28
CA SER A 372 -19.13 1.42 8.90
C SER A 372 -18.38 0.52 7.91
N MET A 373 -17.11 0.83 7.59
CA MET A 373 -16.34 0.24 6.49
C MET A 373 -16.00 -1.24 6.69
N ASP A 374 -15.85 -1.70 7.93
CA ASP A 374 -15.48 -3.09 8.24
C ASP A 374 -16.58 -4.11 7.87
N PHE A 375 -17.80 -3.65 7.57
CA PHE A 375 -18.82 -4.53 6.96
C PHE A 375 -18.47 -4.94 5.53
N GLN A 376 -17.59 -4.22 4.84
CA GLN A 376 -17.01 -4.62 3.55
C GLN A 376 -15.97 -5.73 3.77
N ASP A 377 -15.08 -5.57 4.74
CA ASP A 377 -13.98 -6.50 5.04
C ASP A 377 -14.44 -7.78 5.72
N ALA A 378 -15.61 -7.75 6.37
CA ALA A 378 -16.28 -8.93 6.92
C ALA A 378 -16.60 -10.01 5.87
N LEU A 379 -16.21 -9.81 4.63
CA LEU A 379 -16.45 -10.71 3.49
C LEU A 379 -15.65 -12.02 3.53
N GLY A 380 -15.12 -12.43 4.68
CA GLY A 380 -14.61 -13.78 4.89
C GLY A 380 -13.19 -14.03 4.40
N MET A 381 -12.33 -13.02 4.36
CA MET A 381 -10.90 -13.25 4.11
C MET A 381 -10.27 -14.03 5.27
N GLU A 382 -9.77 -15.23 4.98
CA GLU A 382 -8.93 -15.97 5.91
C GLU A 382 -7.49 -15.52 5.74
N TYR A 383 -6.92 -14.88 6.76
CA TYR A 383 -5.52 -14.52 6.77
C TYR A 383 -4.63 -15.75 7.00
N SER A 384 -3.50 -15.80 6.32
CA SER A 384 -2.49 -16.85 6.47
C SER A 384 -1.21 -16.39 7.17
N ASP A 385 -1.17 -15.13 7.63
CA ASP A 385 -0.06 -14.53 8.36
C ASP A 385 -0.27 -14.52 9.88
N LEU A 386 0.39 -13.62 10.60
CA LEU A 386 0.29 -13.49 12.08
C LEU A 386 -1.14 -13.19 12.59
N ARG A 387 -2.06 -12.83 11.70
CA ARG A 387 -3.48 -12.59 12.00
C ARG A 387 -4.32 -13.88 11.92
N ALA A 388 -3.73 -14.97 11.39
CA ALA A 388 -4.42 -16.25 11.23
C ALA A 388 -4.96 -16.79 12.55
N GLY A 389 -6.20 -17.27 12.55
CA GLY A 389 -6.86 -17.79 13.75
C GLY A 389 -7.22 -16.72 14.79
N THR A 390 -7.11 -15.43 14.46
CA THR A 390 -7.53 -14.30 15.31
C THR A 390 -8.59 -13.46 14.62
N SER A 391 -9.27 -12.60 15.38
CA SER A 391 -10.18 -11.60 14.80
C SER A 391 -9.46 -10.35 14.29
N LYS A 392 -8.15 -10.23 14.51
CA LYS A 392 -7.35 -9.06 14.17
C LYS A 392 -7.34 -8.75 12.67
N VAL A 393 -7.42 -7.46 12.31
CA VAL A 393 -7.32 -6.94 10.94
C VAL A 393 -6.08 -6.05 10.81
N PHE A 394 -5.93 -5.07 11.67
CA PHE A 394 -4.87 -4.07 11.58
C PHE A 394 -3.62 -4.49 12.36
N LEU A 395 -2.44 -4.19 11.79
CA LEU A 395 -1.15 -4.39 12.42
C LEU A 395 -0.70 -3.10 13.11
N ASN A 396 -0.13 -3.21 14.29
CA ASN A 396 0.48 -2.06 14.95
C ASN A 396 1.86 -1.71 14.34
N LEU A 397 2.44 -0.58 14.75
CA LEU A 397 3.71 -0.10 14.18
C LEU A 397 4.88 -1.08 14.39
N ASP A 398 4.94 -1.76 15.54
CA ASP A 398 6.02 -2.74 15.81
C ASP A 398 5.88 -3.97 14.90
N GLU A 399 4.65 -4.43 14.69
CA GLU A 399 4.36 -5.54 13.77
C GLU A 399 4.68 -5.15 12.32
N TRP A 400 4.31 -3.95 11.89
CA TRP A 400 4.69 -3.42 10.57
C TRP A 400 6.20 -3.37 10.41
N SER A 401 6.93 -2.81 11.39
CA SER A 401 8.39 -2.74 11.37
C SER A 401 9.02 -4.13 11.26
N GLY A 402 8.53 -5.10 12.05
CA GLY A 402 9.03 -6.48 12.03
C GLY A 402 8.78 -7.19 10.70
N ILE A 403 7.61 -7.01 10.08
CA ILE A 403 7.27 -7.62 8.79
C ILE A 403 8.05 -6.96 7.65
N LEU A 404 8.16 -5.64 7.62
CA LEU A 404 8.95 -4.91 6.62
C LEU A 404 10.41 -5.36 6.64
N ALA A 405 11.01 -5.51 7.82
CA ALA A 405 12.38 -6.02 7.94
C ALA A 405 12.51 -7.45 7.38
N LYS A 406 11.54 -8.34 7.65
CA LYS A 406 11.50 -9.71 7.10
C LYS A 406 11.31 -9.72 5.58
N ALA A 407 10.53 -8.78 5.05
CA ALA A 407 10.32 -8.63 3.60
C ALA A 407 11.55 -8.03 2.88
N GLY A 408 12.60 -7.62 3.62
CA GLY A 408 13.86 -7.14 3.06
C GLY A 408 13.91 -5.62 2.85
N PHE A 409 13.10 -4.86 3.58
CA PHE A 409 13.28 -3.42 3.69
C PHE A 409 14.37 -3.10 4.72
N GLY A 410 15.22 -2.11 4.42
CA GLY A 410 16.40 -1.78 5.25
C GLY A 410 16.15 -0.65 6.23
N LEU A 411 15.51 0.41 5.78
CA LEU A 411 15.16 1.58 6.58
C LEU A 411 13.66 1.73 6.63
N THR A 412 13.15 2.08 7.80
CA THR A 412 11.72 2.38 8.00
C THR A 412 11.57 3.67 8.79
N ASP A 413 10.51 4.41 8.52
CA ASP A 413 10.12 5.61 9.25
C ASP A 413 8.60 5.75 9.25
N CYS A 414 8.02 6.56 10.13
CA CYS A 414 6.59 6.78 10.17
C CYS A 414 6.23 8.20 10.62
N SER A 415 4.99 8.59 10.33
CA SER A 415 4.40 9.85 10.79
C SER A 415 2.87 9.68 10.97
N PRO A 416 2.26 10.16 12.09
CA PRO A 416 2.92 10.81 13.20
C PRO A 416 3.95 9.89 13.89
N THR A 417 4.92 10.49 14.58
CA THR A 417 5.90 9.77 15.42
C THR A 417 5.37 9.64 16.85
N ASN A 418 6.10 8.92 17.72
CA ASN A 418 5.75 8.84 19.14
C ASN A 418 5.80 10.21 19.88
N GLU A 419 6.38 11.25 19.25
CA GLU A 419 6.45 12.60 19.80
C GLU A 419 5.20 13.44 19.47
N GLU A 420 4.43 13.01 18.45
CA GLU A 420 3.19 13.66 18.05
C GLU A 420 1.98 12.85 18.56
N PRO A 421 0.82 13.49 18.80
CA PRO A 421 -0.36 12.76 19.25
C PRO A 421 -0.93 11.87 18.15
N ASP A 422 -1.17 10.60 18.48
CA ASP A 422 -1.93 9.68 17.62
C ASP A 422 -3.43 10.00 17.69
N LEU A 423 -3.85 11.04 16.97
CA LEU A 423 -5.24 11.47 16.94
C LEU A 423 -6.13 10.55 16.09
N PHE A 424 -5.57 10.02 15.00
CA PHE A 424 -6.36 9.39 13.94
C PHE A 424 -6.30 7.86 13.96
N GLY A 425 -5.35 7.27 14.72
CA GLY A 425 -5.11 5.82 14.69
C GLY A 425 -4.59 5.30 13.35
N GLN A 426 -4.10 6.19 12.51
CA GLN A 426 -3.51 5.90 11.20
C GLN A 426 -2.12 6.53 11.11
N HIS A 427 -1.23 5.84 10.41
CA HIS A 427 0.14 6.31 10.20
C HIS A 427 0.52 6.22 8.73
N LEU A 428 1.26 7.20 8.25
CA LEU A 428 2.05 7.10 7.05
C LEU A 428 3.34 6.36 7.40
N ILE A 429 3.51 5.16 6.86
CA ILE A 429 4.67 4.31 7.06
C ILE A 429 5.49 4.33 5.78
N VAL A 430 6.79 4.56 5.91
CA VAL A 430 7.73 4.64 4.79
C VAL A 430 8.83 3.62 4.98
N ALA A 431 9.12 2.84 3.94
CA ALA A 431 10.13 1.80 3.99
C ALA A 431 10.98 1.81 2.72
N GLN A 432 12.30 1.68 2.86
CA GLN A 432 13.23 1.62 1.74
C GLN A 432 13.63 0.18 1.43
N ALA A 433 13.47 -0.24 0.18
CA ALA A 433 14.01 -1.51 -0.29
C ALA A 433 15.55 -1.50 -0.16
N LYS A 434 16.15 -2.57 0.36
CA LYS A 434 17.62 -2.68 0.44
C LYS A 434 18.22 -2.49 -0.95
N ALA A 435 19.25 -1.65 -1.01
CA ALA A 435 19.94 -1.27 -2.24
C ALA A 435 21.33 -1.93 -2.25
N ASP A 436 21.40 -3.19 -2.68
CA ASP A 436 22.69 -3.87 -2.81
C ASP A 436 23.27 -3.72 -4.22
N ILE A 437 22.43 -3.52 -5.23
CA ILE A 437 22.76 -3.38 -6.65
C ILE A 437 21.94 -2.27 -7.33
N ALA A 438 22.42 -1.73 -8.46
CA ALA A 438 21.69 -0.73 -9.25
C ALA A 438 20.41 -1.30 -9.84
N ALA A 439 19.39 -0.45 -10.00
CA ALA A 439 18.22 -0.80 -10.80
C ALA A 439 18.66 -0.94 -12.26
N LEU A 440 18.52 -2.14 -12.80
CA LEU A 440 18.81 -2.44 -14.17
C LEU A 440 17.62 -3.15 -14.78
N SER A 441 16.99 -2.55 -15.80
CA SER A 441 15.97 -3.25 -16.58
C SER A 441 16.58 -3.73 -17.90
N VAL A 442 16.13 -4.89 -18.37
CA VAL A 442 16.57 -5.41 -19.66
C VAL A 442 16.24 -4.45 -20.79
N ASP A 443 15.09 -3.78 -20.70
CA ASP A 443 14.64 -2.83 -21.73
C ASP A 443 15.52 -1.59 -21.80
N ASP A 444 16.03 -1.07 -20.68
CA ASP A 444 16.97 0.05 -20.64
C ASP A 444 18.31 -0.36 -21.28
N VAL A 445 18.78 -1.58 -20.97
CA VAL A 445 20.03 -2.11 -21.54
C VAL A 445 19.89 -2.32 -23.04
N VAL A 446 18.77 -2.88 -23.50
CA VAL A 446 18.48 -3.05 -24.93
C VAL A 446 18.39 -1.69 -25.64
N SER A 447 17.69 -0.73 -25.05
CA SER A 447 17.55 0.62 -25.60
C SER A 447 18.92 1.31 -25.78
N ALA A 448 19.77 1.27 -24.75
CA ALA A 448 21.11 1.81 -24.81
C ALA A 448 21.99 1.09 -25.88
N ALA A 449 21.87 -0.21 -26.01
CA ALA A 449 22.57 -0.98 -27.05
C ALA A 449 22.09 -0.59 -28.46
N GLN A 450 20.81 -0.35 -28.66
CA GLN A 450 20.21 0.05 -29.94
C GLN A 450 20.70 1.42 -30.42
N GLU A 451 21.15 2.30 -29.53
CA GLU A 451 21.72 3.59 -29.93
C GLU A 451 23.06 3.47 -30.65
N THR A 452 23.82 2.40 -30.41
CA THR A 452 25.19 2.23 -30.89
C THR A 452 25.41 1.02 -31.77
N LEU A 453 24.60 -0.03 -31.66
CA LEU A 453 24.75 -1.28 -32.37
C LEU A 453 23.71 -1.45 -33.50
N PRO A 454 24.11 -2.01 -34.64
CA PRO A 454 23.15 -2.43 -35.65
C PRO A 454 22.29 -3.60 -35.15
N SER A 455 21.08 -3.72 -35.65
CA SER A 455 20.05 -4.66 -35.14
C SER A 455 20.49 -6.13 -35.06
N TYR A 456 21.39 -6.59 -35.98
CA TYR A 456 21.90 -7.96 -35.98
C TYR A 456 22.94 -8.23 -34.88
N MET A 457 23.42 -7.19 -34.16
CA MET A 457 24.34 -7.26 -33.01
C MET A 457 23.63 -7.09 -31.68
N ILE A 458 22.33 -6.85 -31.66
CA ILE A 458 21.54 -6.79 -30.42
C ILE A 458 21.31 -8.23 -29.94
N PRO A 459 21.66 -8.55 -28.67
CA PRO A 459 21.38 -9.89 -28.10
C PRO A 459 19.89 -10.22 -28.11
N GLU A 460 19.57 -11.48 -28.44
CA GLU A 460 18.19 -11.99 -28.47
C GLU A 460 17.60 -12.12 -27.06
N ALA A 461 18.47 -12.37 -26.08
CA ALA A 461 18.12 -12.36 -24.67
C ALA A 461 19.28 -11.82 -23.84
N ILE A 462 18.92 -11.02 -22.83
CA ILE A 462 19.87 -10.46 -21.87
C ILE A 462 19.43 -10.92 -20.47
N GLY A 463 20.34 -11.57 -19.74
CA GLY A 463 20.13 -11.96 -18.35
C GLY A 463 20.83 -10.99 -17.41
N ILE A 464 20.13 -10.53 -16.37
CA ILE A 464 20.76 -9.79 -15.27
C ILE A 464 21.21 -10.82 -14.23
N ILE A 465 22.49 -10.81 -13.87
CA ILE A 465 23.09 -11.78 -12.95
C ILE A 465 23.90 -11.06 -11.86
N ASP A 466 24.00 -11.68 -10.69
CA ASP A 466 24.73 -11.11 -9.56
C ASP A 466 26.26 -11.20 -9.72
N THR A 467 26.73 -12.29 -10.33
CA THR A 467 28.14 -12.56 -10.54
C THR A 467 28.35 -13.38 -11.82
N LEU A 468 29.45 -13.11 -12.53
CA LEU A 468 29.83 -13.95 -13.67
C LEU A 468 30.21 -15.36 -13.17
N PRO A 469 29.71 -16.40 -13.83
CA PRO A 469 30.19 -17.76 -13.55
C PRO A 469 31.67 -17.86 -13.94
N LEU A 470 32.53 -18.01 -12.95
CA LEU A 470 33.97 -18.18 -13.17
C LEU A 470 34.28 -19.61 -13.64
N SER A 471 35.17 -19.75 -14.60
CA SER A 471 35.74 -21.05 -14.94
C SER A 471 36.58 -21.59 -13.78
N ARG A 472 36.91 -22.91 -13.80
CA ARG A 472 37.77 -23.53 -12.77
C ARG A 472 39.16 -22.88 -12.61
N ASN A 473 39.52 -21.98 -13.52
CA ASN A 473 40.83 -21.29 -13.53
C ASN A 473 40.72 -19.76 -13.32
N GLY A 474 39.58 -19.25 -12.89
CA GLY A 474 39.29 -17.84 -12.69
C GLY A 474 38.68 -17.18 -13.90
#